data_7119bfc53c89c858c9d9759485164dac
#
_entry.id   7119bfc53c89c858c9d9759485164dac
#
_cell.length_a   1.000
_cell.length_b   1.000
_cell.length_c   1.000
_cell.angle_alpha   90.00
_cell.angle_beta   90.00
_cell.angle_gamma   90.00
#
_symmetry.space_group_name_H-M   'P 1'
#
loop_
_entity.id
_entity.type
_entity.pdbx_description
1 polymer ?
#
loop_
_entity_poly.entity_id
_entity_poly.type
_entity_poly.pdbx_seq_one_letter_code
_entity_poly.pdbx_strand_id
1 'polypeptide(L)' 'MNAAQPHTPPVDERIARFLARHHVLTLATVADGAPYCSNAFYAYDAVRNRLIFAADAATRHAREMLAERRVAASV' A
#
# COMPACT_ATOMS: atom_id res chain seq x y z
N MET A 1 -0.87 21.92 15.34
CA MET A 1 -1.50 20.82 14.59
C MET A 1 -2.33 21.38 13.44
N ASN A 2 -2.23 20.80 12.29
CA ASN A 2 -3.07 21.22 11.18
C ASN A 2 -4.43 20.53 11.26
N ALA A 3 -5.47 21.29 11.57
CA ALA A 3 -6.81 20.75 11.73
C ALA A 3 -7.44 20.26 10.42
N ALA A 4 -6.90 20.66 9.27
CA ALA A 4 -7.41 20.22 7.96
C ALA A 4 -6.93 18.83 7.57
N GLN A 5 -5.95 18.27 8.26
CA GLN A 5 -5.42 16.95 7.96
C GLN A 5 -6.05 15.91 8.87
N PRO A 6 -6.47 14.77 8.33
CA PRO A 6 -6.91 13.68 9.19
C PRO A 6 -5.77 13.22 10.08
N HIS A 7 -6.11 12.97 11.32
CA HIS A 7 -5.13 12.42 12.26
C HIS A 7 -4.91 10.95 11.98
N THR A 8 -3.66 10.57 11.71
CA THR A 8 -3.28 9.16 11.58
C THR A 8 -2.77 8.68 12.94
N PRO A 9 -3.42 7.69 13.55
CA PRO A 9 -2.93 7.17 14.82
C PRO A 9 -1.55 6.55 14.66
N PRO A 10 -0.70 6.60 15.68
CA PRO A 10 0.60 5.96 15.62
C PRO A 10 0.44 4.44 15.47
N VAL A 11 1.32 3.85 14.68
CA VAL A 11 1.39 2.42 14.50
C VAL A 11 2.16 1.80 15.66
N ASP A 12 1.67 0.68 16.17
CA ASP A 12 2.38 -0.09 17.19
C ASP A 12 3.80 -0.40 16.71
N GLU A 13 4.79 -0.23 17.61
CA GLU A 13 6.19 -0.46 17.28
C GLU A 13 6.48 -1.86 16.74
N ARG A 14 5.76 -2.87 17.22
CA ARG A 14 5.92 -4.24 16.73
C ARG A 14 5.47 -4.38 15.29
N ILE A 15 4.39 -3.69 14.93
CA ILE A 15 3.91 -3.64 13.55
C ILE A 15 4.90 -2.88 12.67
N ALA A 16 5.39 -1.73 13.15
CA ALA A 16 6.37 -0.95 12.41
C ALA A 16 7.65 -1.75 12.15
N ARG A 17 8.15 -2.48 13.15
CA ARG A 17 9.33 -3.35 12.99
C ARG A 17 9.06 -4.49 12.01
N PHE A 18 7.88 -5.07 12.06
CA PHE A 18 7.47 -6.11 11.11
C PHE A 18 7.50 -5.56 9.68
N LEU A 19 6.87 -4.42 9.46
CA LEU A 19 6.83 -3.80 8.12
C LEU A 19 8.23 -3.43 7.62
N ALA A 20 9.10 -2.95 8.50
CA ALA A 20 10.47 -2.58 8.14
C ALA A 20 11.35 -3.76 7.77
N ARG A 21 11.07 -4.95 8.31
CA ARG A 21 11.87 -6.16 8.06
C ARG A 21 11.39 -6.97 6.86
N HIS A 22 10.15 -6.80 6.46
CA HIS A 22 9.60 -7.49 5.31
C HIS A 22 9.74 -6.63 4.07
N HIS A 23 9.68 -7.24 2.90
CA HIS A 23 9.99 -6.58 1.64
C HIS A 23 8.94 -6.79 0.57
N VAL A 24 7.99 -7.69 0.78
CA VAL A 24 6.98 -8.04 -0.21
C VAL A 24 5.60 -7.81 0.36
N LEU A 25 4.77 -7.11 -0.38
CA LEU A 25 3.35 -6.99 -0.09
C LEU A 25 2.52 -7.72 -1.14
N THR A 26 1.34 -8.14 -0.75
CA THR A 26 0.32 -8.58 -1.69
C THR A 26 -0.68 -7.44 -1.84
N LEU A 27 -0.89 -7.01 -3.07
CA LEU A 27 -1.79 -5.93 -3.41
C LEU A 27 -3.05 -6.52 -4.03
N ALA A 28 -4.20 -6.12 -3.51
CA ALA A 28 -5.49 -6.47 -4.10
C ALA A 28 -6.06 -5.25 -4.81
N THR A 29 -6.38 -5.43 -6.07
CA THR A 29 -7.02 -4.42 -6.91
C THR A 29 -8.34 -4.96 -7.44
N VAL A 30 -9.16 -4.08 -7.97
CA VAL A 30 -10.44 -4.49 -8.55
C VAL A 30 -10.67 -3.74 -9.86
N ALA A 31 -11.17 -4.44 -10.87
CA ALA A 31 -11.58 -3.87 -12.14
C ALA A 31 -12.87 -4.53 -12.58
N ASP A 32 -13.88 -3.72 -12.89
CA ASP A 32 -15.20 -4.19 -13.32
C ASP A 32 -15.80 -5.24 -12.36
N GLY A 33 -15.60 -5.04 -11.06
CA GLY A 33 -16.09 -5.94 -10.03
C GLY A 33 -15.27 -7.21 -9.85
N ALA A 34 -14.20 -7.43 -10.63
CA ALA A 34 -13.34 -8.60 -10.51
C ALA A 34 -12.09 -8.29 -9.70
N PRO A 35 -11.86 -8.98 -8.58
CA PRO A 35 -10.66 -8.77 -7.79
C PRO A 35 -9.43 -9.43 -8.43
N TYR A 36 -8.27 -8.85 -8.18
CA TYR A 36 -7.00 -9.36 -8.65
C TYR A 36 -5.93 -9.12 -7.60
N CYS A 37 -5.07 -10.10 -7.38
CA CYS A 37 -3.95 -10.00 -6.44
C CYS A 37 -2.63 -10.06 -7.18
N SER A 38 -1.69 -9.25 -6.73
CA SER A 38 -0.32 -9.27 -7.23
C SER A 38 0.64 -8.99 -6.09
N ASN A 39 1.90 -9.38 -6.25
CA ASN A 39 2.94 -9.12 -5.27
C ASN A 39 3.84 -7.99 -5.77
N ALA A 40 4.35 -7.21 -4.83
CA ALA A 40 5.29 -6.15 -5.12
C ALA A 40 6.30 -6.01 -3.99
N PHE A 41 7.53 -5.64 -4.31
CA PHE A 41 8.50 -5.23 -3.31
C PHE A 41 8.12 -3.83 -2.82
N TYR A 42 8.30 -3.59 -1.53
CA TYR A 42 7.99 -2.31 -0.93
C TYR A 42 9.09 -1.84 0.01
N ALA A 43 9.11 -0.54 0.26
CA ALA A 43 9.84 0.07 1.36
C ALA A 43 8.84 0.70 2.33
N TYR A 44 9.11 0.58 3.62
CA TYR A 44 8.26 1.18 4.63
C TYR A 44 8.77 2.56 5.02
N ASP A 45 7.93 3.59 4.85
CA ASP A 45 8.18 4.93 5.34
C ASP A 45 7.54 5.07 6.72
N ALA A 46 8.34 4.89 7.77
CA ALA A 46 7.86 4.92 9.14
C ALA A 46 7.41 6.32 9.58
N VAL A 47 7.98 7.36 8.99
CA VAL A 47 7.64 8.75 9.35
C VAL A 47 6.21 9.08 8.93
N ARG A 48 5.83 8.64 7.74
CA ARG A 48 4.51 8.93 7.18
C ARG A 48 3.55 7.75 7.26
N ASN A 49 4.02 6.63 7.80
CA ASN A 49 3.28 5.38 7.90
C ASN A 49 2.72 4.96 6.54
N ARG A 50 3.61 4.81 5.57
CA ARG A 50 3.25 4.46 4.19
C ARG A 50 4.11 3.32 3.67
N LEU A 51 3.50 2.47 2.87
CA LEU A 51 4.21 1.48 2.07
C LEU A 51 4.42 2.08 0.67
N ILE A 52 5.66 2.11 0.23
CA ILE A 52 6.04 2.71 -1.05
C ILE A 52 6.54 1.60 -1.95
N PHE A 53 5.99 1.50 -3.13
CA PHE A 53 6.45 0.54 -4.12
C PHE A 53 6.41 1.16 -5.51
N ALA A 54 7.29 0.66 -6.38
CA ALA A 54 7.36 1.08 -7.76
C ALA A 54 6.64 0.04 -8.63
N ALA A 55 5.90 0.52 -9.61
CA ALA A 55 5.22 -0.34 -10.57
C ALA A 55 5.38 0.25 -11.97
N ASP A 56 5.60 -0.64 -12.95
CA ASP A 56 5.54 -0.24 -14.35
C ASP A 56 4.08 0.10 -14.69
N ALA A 57 3.86 1.28 -15.27
CA ALA A 57 2.52 1.74 -15.61
C ALA A 57 1.79 0.82 -16.62
N ALA A 58 2.53 -0.01 -17.35
CA ALA A 58 1.94 -0.97 -18.27
C ALA A 58 1.44 -2.25 -17.58
N THR A 59 1.76 -2.47 -16.32
CA THR A 59 1.31 -3.66 -15.61
C THR A 59 -0.17 -3.61 -15.29
N ARG A 60 -0.78 -4.78 -15.13
CA ARG A 60 -2.20 -4.88 -14.81
C ARG A 60 -2.55 -4.19 -13.50
N HIS A 61 -1.78 -4.44 -12.44
CA HIS A 61 -2.08 -3.84 -11.14
C HIS A 61 -1.94 -2.31 -11.16
N ALA A 62 -0.96 -1.78 -11.90
CA ALA A 62 -0.80 -0.33 -12.01
C ALA A 62 -1.98 0.30 -12.76
N ARG A 63 -2.42 -0.30 -13.86
CA ARG A 63 -3.58 0.19 -14.61
C ARG A 63 -4.86 0.12 -13.78
N GLU A 64 -5.05 -0.97 -13.03
CA GLU A 64 -6.23 -1.13 -12.19
C GLU A 64 -6.25 -0.14 -11.04
N MET A 65 -5.09 0.14 -10.41
CA MET A 65 -5.00 1.15 -9.36
C MET A 65 -5.29 2.56 -9.86
N LEU A 66 -4.88 2.89 -11.08
CA LEU A 66 -5.16 4.20 -11.64
C LEU A 66 -6.65 4.38 -11.97
N ALA A 67 -7.32 3.31 -12.36
CA ALA A 67 -8.74 3.34 -12.66
C ALA A 67 -9.60 3.29 -11.39
N GLU A 68 -9.23 2.49 -10.41
CA GLU A 68 -9.91 2.40 -9.12
C GLU A 68 -8.85 2.45 -8.02
N ARG A 69 -8.86 3.54 -7.25
CA ARG A 69 -7.82 3.81 -6.24
C ARG A 69 -8.03 3.09 -4.92
N ARG A 70 -9.20 2.51 -4.72
CA ARG A 70 -9.45 1.72 -3.53
C ARG A 70 -8.81 0.35 -3.69
N VAL A 71 -7.84 0.07 -2.85
CA VAL A 71 -7.06 -1.16 -2.89
C VAL A 71 -6.92 -1.71 -1.48
N ALA A 72 -6.52 -2.96 -1.38
CA ALA A 72 -6.14 -3.56 -0.12
C ALA A 72 -4.74 -4.15 -0.26
N ALA A 73 -4.04 -4.23 0.86
CA ALA A 73 -2.72 -4.82 0.87
C ALA A 73 -2.50 -5.63 2.13
N SER A 74 -1.71 -6.66 2.03
CA SER A 74 -1.24 -7.44 3.18
C SER A 74 0.25 -7.72 3.04
N VAL A 75 0.89 -7.93 4.17
CA VAL A 75 2.33 -8.23 4.23
C VAL A 75 2.56 -9.55 4.95
#